data_446487b910bad21938eef5fae063ab5a
#
_entry.id   446487b910bad21938eef5fae063ab5a
#
_cell.length_a   1.000
_cell.length_b   1.000
_cell.length_c   1.000
_cell.angle_alpha   90.00
_cell.angle_beta   90.00
_cell.angle_gamma   90.00
#
_symmetry.space_group_name_H-M   'P 1'
#
loop_
_entity.id
_entity.type
_entity.pdbx_description
1 polymer ?
#
loop_
_entity_poly.entity_id
_entity_poly.type
_entity_poly.pdbx_seq_one_letter_code
_entity_poly.pdbx_strand_id
1 'polypeptide(L)'
;MNFLDNLWTKTLGFSKQPMFEIGKTDITLLRLVGLVVIFVVVWKLAILVRRGIMRFSDEEQDPSIYMLSRIGSYLVWIIGTLLGLNYLGFELASFAFLGGALGQGLGFGLQNILNNFVSGIIILFDKTIKVGDIVDLQSGVTGKVTEVKLRYTRITTTDLMDVLVPNSEFISGRVVNWTYGEEVRRLHIPFSVAYGTDKELVHEAGVAAAMALPGTITSEDRKPDVWLVNMGDNGLEFELVVWVGKDALGRPSSTRTQYLWWLETELTKRNIVIPFPQRDLYLKNPKLTVEIEK
;
A
#
# COMPACT_ATOMS: atom_id res chain seq x y z
N MET A 1 -51.31 47.65 33.76
CA MET A 1 -50.32 46.59 33.63
C MET A 1 -50.92 45.19 33.61
N ASN A 2 -52.22 45.00 33.46
CA ASN A 2 -52.88 43.73 33.65
C ASN A 2 -53.55 43.09 32.43
N PHE A 3 -53.57 43.73 31.27
CA PHE A 3 -54.23 43.14 30.11
C PHE A 3 -53.24 42.28 29.28
N LEU A 4 -52.01 42.71 29.14
CA LEU A 4 -50.98 41.97 28.43
C LEU A 4 -50.53 40.72 29.19
N ASP A 5 -50.39 40.81 30.52
CA ASP A 5 -50.05 39.66 31.37
C ASP A 5 -51.16 38.59 31.39
N ASN A 6 -52.43 39.00 31.33
CA ASN A 6 -53.56 38.08 31.25
C ASN A 6 -53.68 37.40 29.87
N LEU A 7 -53.31 38.10 28.79
CA LEU A 7 -53.18 37.50 27.44
C LEU A 7 -52.03 36.52 27.36
N TRP A 8 -50.85 36.87 27.91
CA TRP A 8 -49.71 35.99 27.95
C TRP A 8 -49.96 34.69 28.75
N THR A 9 -50.59 34.80 29.91
CA THR A 9 -50.94 33.61 30.75
C THR A 9 -52.01 32.74 30.10
N LYS A 10 -53.00 33.33 29.40
CA LYS A 10 -54.03 32.58 28.66
C LYS A 10 -53.47 31.90 27.43
N THR A 11 -52.62 32.57 26.65
CA THR A 11 -52.02 31.96 25.44
C THR A 11 -50.99 30.90 25.80
N LEU A 12 -50.20 31.06 26.84
CA LEU A 12 -49.31 30.03 27.39
C LEU A 12 -50.07 28.84 28.01
N GLY A 13 -51.23 29.07 28.62
CA GLY A 13 -52.10 28.01 29.12
C GLY A 13 -52.71 27.16 27.99
N PHE A 14 -53.15 27.79 26.90
CA PHE A 14 -53.72 27.10 25.75
C PHE A 14 -52.64 26.31 24.96
N SER A 15 -51.41 26.82 24.90
CA SER A 15 -50.29 26.17 24.17
C SER A 15 -49.74 24.92 24.88
N LYS A 16 -50.06 24.75 26.17
CA LYS A 16 -49.68 23.60 27.00
C LYS A 16 -50.77 22.52 27.14
N GLN A 17 -51.99 22.77 26.64
CA GLN A 17 -53.04 21.73 26.64
C GLN A 17 -52.68 20.62 25.67
N PRO A 18 -52.77 19.35 26.10
CA PRO A 18 -52.53 18.20 25.20
C PRO A 18 -53.62 18.18 24.13
N MET A 19 -53.21 18.21 22.87
CA MET A 19 -54.14 18.07 21.73
C MET A 19 -54.44 16.58 21.48
N PHE A 20 -53.46 15.74 21.63
CA PHE A 20 -53.56 14.26 21.55
C PHE A 20 -52.30 13.64 22.16
N GLU A 21 -52.42 12.36 22.58
CA GLU A 21 -51.32 11.60 23.15
C GLU A 21 -50.71 10.67 22.10
N ILE A 22 -49.40 10.67 21.99
CA ILE A 22 -48.67 9.65 21.20
C ILE A 22 -47.73 8.91 22.14
N GLY A 23 -48.05 7.63 22.39
CA GLY A 23 -47.33 6.79 23.34
C GLY A 23 -47.48 7.33 24.79
N LYS A 24 -46.38 7.73 25.44
CA LYS A 24 -46.34 8.28 26.80
C LYS A 24 -46.18 9.81 26.80
N THR A 25 -46.39 10.46 25.66
CA THR A 25 -46.04 11.89 25.52
C THR A 25 -47.20 12.68 24.99
N ASP A 26 -47.56 13.73 25.74
CA ASP A 26 -48.59 14.70 25.36
C ASP A 26 -48.07 15.61 24.25
N ILE A 27 -48.74 15.62 23.10
CA ILE A 27 -48.43 16.53 22.02
C ILE A 27 -49.18 17.85 22.27
N THR A 28 -48.41 18.88 22.61
CA THR A 28 -48.88 20.23 22.81
C THR A 28 -48.56 21.08 21.56
N LEU A 29 -49.28 22.18 21.38
CA LEU A 29 -48.99 23.16 20.33
C LEU A 29 -47.53 23.63 20.36
N LEU A 30 -47.00 23.83 21.56
CA LEU A 30 -45.60 24.24 21.75
C LEU A 30 -44.60 23.21 21.19
N ARG A 31 -44.88 21.90 21.36
CA ARG A 31 -44.03 20.82 20.76
C ARG A 31 -44.13 20.79 19.25
N LEU A 32 -45.27 21.03 18.65
CA LEU A 32 -45.41 21.14 17.19
C LEU A 32 -44.63 22.31 16.65
N VAL A 33 -44.67 23.47 17.28
CA VAL A 33 -43.87 24.64 16.92
C VAL A 33 -42.38 24.31 17.04
N GLY A 34 -41.96 23.65 18.14
CA GLY A 34 -40.58 23.20 18.31
C GLY A 34 -40.12 22.24 17.23
N LEU A 35 -40.98 21.30 16.80
CA LEU A 35 -40.67 20.39 15.71
C LEU A 35 -40.45 21.14 14.38
N VAL A 36 -41.30 22.14 14.09
CA VAL A 36 -41.11 22.99 12.89
C VAL A 36 -39.77 23.75 12.96
N VAL A 37 -39.41 24.26 14.14
CA VAL A 37 -38.13 24.93 14.34
C VAL A 37 -36.98 23.95 14.11
N ILE A 38 -37.03 22.73 14.65
CA ILE A 38 -36.01 21.68 14.42
C ILE A 38 -35.90 21.40 12.94
N PHE A 39 -37.02 21.20 12.25
CA PHE A 39 -37.03 20.96 10.79
C PHE A 39 -36.36 22.08 9.99
N VAL A 40 -36.68 23.32 10.29
CA VAL A 40 -36.09 24.50 9.65
C VAL A 40 -34.58 24.59 9.90
N VAL A 41 -34.15 24.29 11.12
CA VAL A 41 -32.73 24.27 11.51
C VAL A 41 -32.00 23.15 10.75
N VAL A 42 -32.54 21.94 10.72
CA VAL A 42 -31.98 20.78 10.00
C VAL A 42 -31.88 21.09 8.50
N TRP A 43 -32.94 21.67 7.92
CA TRP A 43 -32.96 22.05 6.52
C TRP A 43 -31.87 23.09 6.18
N LYS A 44 -31.75 24.15 6.99
CA LYS A 44 -30.68 25.15 6.82
C LYS A 44 -29.30 24.54 6.99
N LEU A 45 -29.12 23.65 7.99
CA LEU A 45 -27.85 22.96 8.24
C LEU A 45 -27.48 22.04 7.07
N ALA A 46 -28.44 21.29 6.51
CA ALA A 46 -28.21 20.45 5.33
C ALA A 46 -27.77 21.29 4.11
N ILE A 47 -28.40 22.46 3.90
CA ILE A 47 -27.97 23.38 2.84
C ILE A 47 -26.57 23.93 3.11
N LEU A 48 -26.28 24.31 4.37
CA LEU A 48 -24.97 24.84 4.75
C LEU A 48 -23.85 23.81 4.51
N VAL A 49 -24.06 22.56 4.96
CA VAL A 49 -23.13 21.44 4.73
C VAL A 49 -22.93 21.20 3.25
N ARG A 50 -24.01 21.14 2.47
CA ARG A 50 -23.94 20.99 1.02
C ARG A 50 -23.14 22.11 0.37
N ARG A 51 -23.42 23.38 0.69
CA ARG A 51 -22.71 24.54 0.17
C ARG A 51 -21.25 24.57 0.62
N GLY A 52 -20.98 24.19 1.87
CA GLY A 52 -19.62 24.10 2.41
C GLY A 52 -18.77 23.10 1.63
N ILE A 53 -19.29 21.89 1.39
CA ILE A 53 -18.57 20.85 0.62
C ILE A 53 -18.37 21.28 -0.83
N MET A 54 -19.38 21.87 -1.47
CA MET A 54 -19.27 22.32 -2.86
C MET A 54 -18.28 23.48 -3.07
N ARG A 55 -17.91 24.22 -2.03
CA ARG A 55 -16.86 25.27 -2.12
C ARG A 55 -15.45 24.73 -2.29
N PHE A 56 -15.21 23.45 -2.03
CA PHE A 56 -13.91 22.80 -2.26
C PHE A 56 -13.71 22.31 -3.69
N SER A 57 -14.67 22.55 -4.58
CA SER A 57 -14.54 22.23 -6.01
C SER A 57 -14.26 23.52 -6.78
N ASP A 58 -13.14 23.54 -7.49
CA ASP A 58 -12.80 24.59 -8.47
C ASP A 58 -13.52 24.35 -9.82
N GLU A 59 -14.03 23.15 -10.06
CA GLU A 59 -14.82 22.79 -11.23
C GLU A 59 -16.30 22.59 -10.83
N GLU A 60 -17.19 23.30 -11.55
CA GLU A 60 -18.65 23.28 -11.28
C GLU A 60 -19.31 21.89 -11.37
N GLN A 61 -18.59 20.85 -11.82
CA GLN A 61 -19.13 19.49 -12.08
C GLN A 61 -18.22 18.34 -11.63
N ASP A 62 -17.48 18.45 -10.52
CA ASP A 62 -16.80 17.27 -9.98
C ASP A 62 -17.83 16.30 -9.38
N PRO A 63 -18.08 15.12 -10.04
CA PRO A 63 -19.07 14.14 -9.57
C PRO A 63 -18.80 13.65 -8.15
N SER A 64 -17.54 13.62 -7.74
CA SER A 64 -17.11 13.12 -6.43
C SER A 64 -17.54 14.08 -5.32
N ILE A 65 -17.33 15.39 -5.52
CA ILE A 65 -17.71 16.43 -4.56
C ILE A 65 -19.24 16.56 -4.49
N TYR A 66 -19.92 16.47 -5.64
CA TYR A 66 -21.37 16.42 -5.67
C TYR A 66 -21.92 15.25 -4.86
N MET A 67 -21.39 14.03 -5.06
CA MET A 67 -21.80 12.85 -4.31
C MET A 67 -21.54 13.02 -2.81
N LEU A 68 -20.36 13.51 -2.41
CA LEU A 68 -20.00 13.75 -1.02
C LEU A 68 -20.94 14.77 -0.36
N SER A 69 -21.31 15.84 -1.09
CA SER A 69 -22.24 16.86 -0.60
C SER A 69 -23.65 16.29 -0.34
N ARG A 70 -24.09 15.36 -1.18
CA ARG A 70 -25.36 14.64 -1.01
C ARG A 70 -25.33 13.73 0.21
N ILE A 71 -24.28 12.92 0.35
CA ILE A 71 -24.09 12.02 1.52
C ILE A 71 -24.09 12.86 2.81
N GLY A 72 -23.32 13.94 2.87
CA GLY A 72 -23.31 14.84 4.02
C GLY A 72 -24.69 15.41 4.36
N SER A 73 -25.45 15.83 3.35
CA SER A 73 -26.83 16.31 3.53
C SER A 73 -27.77 15.23 4.05
N TYR A 74 -27.66 13.99 3.54
CA TYR A 74 -28.49 12.87 4.01
C TYR A 74 -28.20 12.50 5.46
N LEU A 75 -26.92 12.53 5.89
CA LEU A 75 -26.55 12.30 7.28
C LEU A 75 -27.18 13.36 8.22
N VAL A 76 -27.16 14.64 7.82
CA VAL A 76 -27.81 15.72 8.57
C VAL A 76 -29.32 15.47 8.67
N TRP A 77 -29.97 15.04 7.58
CA TRP A 77 -31.40 14.71 7.59
C TRP A 77 -31.73 13.53 8.49
N ILE A 78 -30.92 12.44 8.45
CA ILE A 78 -31.11 11.26 9.32
C ILE A 78 -31.00 11.67 10.78
N ILE A 79 -29.93 12.36 11.16
CA ILE A 79 -29.70 12.81 12.54
C ILE A 79 -30.82 13.76 12.97
N GLY A 80 -31.17 14.72 12.11
CA GLY A 80 -32.23 15.69 12.41
C GLY A 80 -33.59 15.05 12.61
N THR A 81 -33.92 14.05 11.80
CA THR A 81 -35.17 13.27 11.96
C THR A 81 -35.19 12.51 13.27
N LEU A 82 -34.10 11.84 13.65
CA LEU A 82 -33.99 11.15 14.93
C LEU A 82 -34.15 12.11 16.12
N LEU A 83 -33.51 13.30 16.05
CA LEU A 83 -33.68 14.33 17.07
C LEU A 83 -35.11 14.84 17.12
N GLY A 84 -35.78 15.03 15.99
CA GLY A 84 -37.18 15.42 15.93
C GLY A 84 -38.12 14.39 16.53
N LEU A 85 -37.90 13.09 16.27
CA LEU A 85 -38.63 11.98 16.85
C LEU A 85 -38.41 11.92 18.38
N ASN A 86 -37.18 12.09 18.86
CA ASN A 86 -36.88 12.15 20.28
C ASN A 86 -37.61 13.31 20.98
N TYR A 87 -37.62 14.47 20.34
CA TYR A 87 -38.32 15.65 20.84
C TYR A 87 -39.84 15.43 20.95
N LEU A 88 -40.42 14.63 20.06
CA LEU A 88 -41.81 14.21 20.12
C LEU A 88 -42.09 13.15 21.23
N GLY A 89 -41.01 12.60 21.85
CA GLY A 89 -41.12 11.60 22.90
C GLY A 89 -41.12 10.15 22.45
N PHE A 90 -40.71 9.91 21.19
CA PHE A 90 -40.44 8.53 20.75
C PHE A 90 -39.17 7.98 21.44
N GLU A 91 -39.29 6.80 22.01
CA GLU A 91 -38.14 6.11 22.60
C GLU A 91 -37.15 5.68 21.49
N LEU A 92 -36.00 6.35 21.45
CA LEU A 92 -34.95 6.05 20.48
C LEU A 92 -34.21 4.71 20.73
N ALA A 93 -34.45 4.05 21.86
CA ALA A 93 -33.78 2.79 22.20
C ALA A 93 -33.94 1.71 21.12
N SER A 94 -35.14 1.57 20.54
CA SER A 94 -35.38 0.62 19.45
C SER A 94 -34.64 1.01 18.16
N PHE A 95 -34.56 2.28 17.87
CA PHE A 95 -33.78 2.79 16.72
C PHE A 95 -32.28 2.69 16.96
N ALA A 96 -31.81 2.82 18.19
CA ALA A 96 -30.40 2.67 18.55
C ALA A 96 -29.91 1.24 18.29
N PHE A 97 -30.73 0.21 18.59
CA PHE A 97 -30.38 -1.17 18.29
C PHE A 97 -30.24 -1.40 16.78
N LEU A 98 -31.22 -0.97 15.98
CA LEU A 98 -31.18 -1.07 14.52
C LEU A 98 -30.03 -0.25 13.95
N GLY A 99 -29.80 0.97 14.43
CA GLY A 99 -28.70 1.83 14.06
C GLY A 99 -27.33 1.21 14.37
N GLY A 100 -27.21 0.52 15.51
CA GLY A 100 -26.03 -0.23 15.89
C GLY A 100 -25.73 -1.39 14.92
N ALA A 101 -26.73 -2.19 14.60
CA ALA A 101 -26.59 -3.30 13.64
C ALA A 101 -26.22 -2.80 12.22
N LEU A 102 -26.89 -1.74 11.74
CA LEU A 102 -26.56 -1.10 10.47
C LEU A 102 -25.17 -0.47 10.49
N GLY A 103 -24.81 0.20 11.58
CA GLY A 103 -23.50 0.82 11.79
C GLY A 103 -22.36 -0.22 11.77
N GLN A 104 -22.57 -1.37 12.40
CA GLN A 104 -21.62 -2.49 12.38
C GLN A 104 -21.45 -3.03 10.96
N GLY A 105 -22.55 -3.25 10.22
CA GLY A 105 -22.49 -3.72 8.83
C GLY A 105 -21.76 -2.72 7.90
N LEU A 106 -22.06 -1.44 8.05
CA LEU A 106 -21.37 -0.36 7.32
C LEU A 106 -19.89 -0.27 7.72
N GLY A 107 -19.57 -0.44 9.02
CA GLY A 107 -18.20 -0.46 9.53
C GLY A 107 -17.36 -1.57 8.89
N PHE A 108 -17.89 -2.80 8.81
CA PHE A 108 -17.22 -3.90 8.11
C PHE A 108 -17.08 -3.63 6.61
N GLY A 109 -18.09 -3.03 5.96
CA GLY A 109 -18.03 -2.66 4.54
C GLY A 109 -16.98 -1.58 4.25
N LEU A 110 -16.73 -0.65 5.19
CA LEU A 110 -15.77 0.44 5.05
C LEU A 110 -14.38 0.12 5.62
N GLN A 111 -14.21 -1.01 6.31
CA GLN A 111 -12.98 -1.39 7.01
C GLN A 111 -11.75 -1.30 6.10
N ASN A 112 -11.81 -1.86 4.89
CA ASN A 112 -10.69 -1.85 3.95
C ASN A 112 -10.33 -0.43 3.48
N ILE A 113 -11.33 0.42 3.29
CA ILE A 113 -11.10 1.82 2.88
C ILE A 113 -10.40 2.58 3.99
N LEU A 114 -10.90 2.44 5.22
CA LEU A 114 -10.33 3.09 6.40
C LEU A 114 -8.92 2.59 6.69
N ASN A 115 -8.69 1.28 6.57
CA ASN A 115 -7.37 0.68 6.77
C ASN A 115 -6.34 1.24 5.79
N ASN A 116 -6.68 1.33 4.51
CA ASN A 116 -5.80 1.92 3.50
C ASN A 116 -5.56 3.42 3.71
N PHE A 117 -6.57 4.14 4.15
CA PHE A 117 -6.46 5.56 4.47
C PHE A 117 -5.51 5.81 5.66
N VAL A 118 -5.70 5.08 6.76
CA VAL A 118 -4.84 5.18 7.96
C VAL A 118 -3.41 4.75 7.60
N SER A 119 -3.24 3.67 6.85
CA SER A 119 -1.92 3.21 6.38
C SER A 119 -1.22 4.27 5.54
N GLY A 120 -1.96 4.96 4.65
CA GLY A 120 -1.40 6.06 3.86
C GLY A 120 -0.90 7.22 4.72
N ILE A 121 -1.64 7.58 5.76
CA ILE A 121 -1.21 8.59 6.74
C ILE A 121 0.07 8.13 7.44
N ILE A 122 0.13 6.89 7.92
CA ILE A 122 1.32 6.33 8.61
C ILE A 122 2.55 6.39 7.68
N ILE A 123 2.43 5.94 6.43
CA ILE A 123 3.53 5.98 5.45
C ILE A 123 4.08 7.40 5.29
N LEU A 124 3.19 8.40 5.16
CA LEU A 124 3.58 9.80 4.97
C LEU A 124 4.24 10.40 6.22
N PHE A 125 3.78 10.03 7.42
CA PHE A 125 4.33 10.54 8.68
C PHE A 125 5.67 9.88 9.03
N ASP A 126 5.74 8.56 9.00
CA ASP A 126 6.93 7.80 9.41
C ASP A 126 8.02 7.84 8.35
N LYS A 127 7.66 8.18 7.10
CA LYS A 127 8.59 8.24 5.96
C LYS A 127 9.40 6.95 5.76
N THR A 128 8.82 5.82 6.14
CA THR A 128 9.42 4.49 5.93
C THR A 128 9.58 4.17 4.46
N ILE A 129 8.73 4.78 3.63
CA ILE A 129 8.76 4.70 2.17
C ILE A 129 8.58 6.11 1.62
N LYS A 130 9.39 6.47 0.63
CA LYS A 130 9.39 7.78 -0.01
C LYS A 130 9.26 7.62 -1.53
N VAL A 131 8.76 8.66 -2.17
CA VAL A 131 8.83 8.75 -3.63
C VAL A 131 10.29 8.72 -4.08
N GLY A 132 10.59 7.82 -5.00
CA GLY A 132 11.96 7.55 -5.46
C GLY A 132 12.61 6.31 -4.85
N ASP A 133 12.04 5.72 -3.80
CA ASP A 133 12.52 4.48 -3.21
C ASP A 133 12.26 3.29 -4.14
N ILE A 134 13.16 2.31 -4.09
CA ILE A 134 13.01 1.02 -4.76
C ILE A 134 12.60 0.02 -3.70
N VAL A 135 11.44 -0.58 -3.90
CA VAL A 135 10.84 -1.49 -2.94
C VAL A 135 10.50 -2.84 -3.57
N ASP A 136 10.56 -3.87 -2.74
CA ASP A 136 10.13 -5.21 -3.08
C ASP A 136 9.12 -5.67 -2.02
N LEU A 137 7.91 -5.97 -2.47
CA LEU A 137 6.78 -6.34 -1.62
C LEU A 137 6.63 -7.85 -1.54
N GLN A 138 6.02 -8.30 -0.45
CA GLN A 138 5.73 -9.73 -0.26
C GLN A 138 4.82 -10.31 -1.35
N SER A 139 3.99 -9.49 -2.00
CA SER A 139 3.17 -9.85 -3.16
C SER A 139 3.98 -10.12 -4.43
N GLY A 140 5.30 -9.87 -4.42
CA GLY A 140 6.19 -10.02 -5.57
C GLY A 140 6.28 -8.77 -6.46
N VAL A 141 5.65 -7.68 -6.07
CA VAL A 141 5.75 -6.41 -6.79
C VAL A 141 7.07 -5.74 -6.42
N THR A 142 7.94 -5.59 -7.41
CA THR A 142 9.24 -4.89 -7.28
C THR A 142 9.29 -3.69 -8.22
N GLY A 143 9.71 -2.53 -7.72
CA GLY A 143 9.83 -1.33 -8.54
C GLY A 143 10.09 -0.06 -7.75
N LYS A 144 10.05 1.06 -8.46
CA LYS A 144 10.27 2.40 -7.91
C LYS A 144 8.95 3.02 -7.48
N VAL A 145 8.89 3.52 -6.25
CA VAL A 145 7.77 4.31 -5.75
C VAL A 145 7.73 5.64 -6.50
N THR A 146 6.65 5.88 -7.24
CA THR A 146 6.46 7.10 -8.04
C THR A 146 5.48 8.08 -7.40
N GLU A 147 4.52 7.56 -6.63
CA GLU A 147 3.52 8.40 -5.97
C GLU A 147 2.94 7.71 -4.74
N VAL A 148 2.70 8.46 -3.67
CA VAL A 148 1.99 7.99 -2.48
C VAL A 148 0.68 8.79 -2.35
N LYS A 149 -0.45 8.11 -2.52
CA LYS A 149 -1.82 8.66 -2.37
C LYS A 149 -2.43 8.22 -1.04
N LEU A 150 -3.59 8.76 -0.69
CA LEU A 150 -4.28 8.45 0.56
C LEU A 150 -4.65 6.97 0.73
N ARG A 151 -4.98 6.24 -0.34
CA ARG A 151 -5.42 4.84 -0.26
C ARG A 151 -4.52 3.85 -0.98
N TYR A 152 -3.63 4.32 -1.87
CA TYR A 152 -2.70 3.49 -2.61
C TYR A 152 -1.38 4.20 -2.85
N THR A 153 -0.34 3.41 -3.02
CA THR A 153 0.97 3.85 -3.48
C THR A 153 1.19 3.29 -4.89
N ARG A 154 1.69 4.13 -5.81
CA ARG A 154 2.02 3.72 -7.16
C ARG A 154 3.48 3.30 -7.22
N ILE A 155 3.71 2.10 -7.74
CA ILE A 155 5.02 1.55 -8.01
C ILE A 155 5.16 1.38 -9.52
N THR A 156 6.21 1.94 -10.11
CA THR A 156 6.56 1.70 -11.51
C THR A 156 7.64 0.62 -11.55
N THR A 157 7.33 -0.49 -12.21
CA THR A 157 8.25 -1.63 -12.38
C THR A 157 9.37 -1.30 -13.37
N THR A 158 10.37 -2.19 -13.48
CA THR A 158 11.46 -2.07 -14.48
C THR A 158 10.95 -2.11 -15.92
N ASP A 159 9.80 -2.74 -16.15
CA ASP A 159 9.13 -2.83 -17.45
C ASP A 159 8.19 -1.65 -17.73
N LEU A 160 8.31 -0.58 -16.92
CA LEU A 160 7.52 0.65 -17.01
C LEU A 160 6.01 0.45 -16.79
N MET A 161 5.63 -0.63 -16.10
CA MET A 161 4.24 -0.84 -15.68
C MET A 161 3.96 -0.15 -14.37
N ASP A 162 2.85 0.59 -14.30
CA ASP A 162 2.38 1.19 -13.05
C ASP A 162 1.49 0.21 -12.30
N VAL A 163 1.92 -0.17 -11.11
CA VAL A 163 1.18 -1.03 -10.19
C VAL A 163 0.64 -0.17 -9.06
N LEU A 164 -0.68 -0.22 -8.84
CA LEU A 164 -1.35 0.49 -7.75
C LEU A 164 -1.49 -0.47 -6.57
N VAL A 165 -0.67 -0.27 -5.57
CA VAL A 165 -0.62 -1.13 -4.37
C VAL A 165 -1.40 -0.47 -3.23
N PRO A 166 -2.36 -1.16 -2.60
CA PRO A 166 -3.06 -0.64 -1.42
C PRO A 166 -2.08 -0.30 -0.30
N ASN A 167 -2.26 0.85 0.35
CA ASN A 167 -1.34 1.29 1.40
C ASN A 167 -1.26 0.33 2.59
N SER A 168 -2.34 -0.40 2.88
CA SER A 168 -2.38 -1.40 3.94
C SER A 168 -1.35 -2.52 3.73
N GLU A 169 -0.98 -2.85 2.49
CA GLU A 169 0.02 -3.87 2.18
C GLU A 169 1.41 -3.48 2.67
N PHE A 170 1.75 -2.19 2.61
CA PHE A 170 3.03 -1.67 3.11
C PHE A 170 3.14 -1.69 4.63
N ILE A 171 2.02 -1.64 5.35
CA ILE A 171 2.01 -1.62 6.82
C ILE A 171 1.86 -3.02 7.40
N SER A 172 1.03 -3.87 6.78
CA SER A 172 0.75 -5.22 7.27
C SER A 172 1.71 -6.29 6.74
N GLY A 173 2.33 -6.04 5.56
CA GLY A 173 3.25 -6.95 4.91
C GLY A 173 4.72 -6.64 5.18
N ARG A 174 5.60 -7.58 4.80
CA ARG A 174 7.04 -7.33 4.77
C ARG A 174 7.37 -6.52 3.53
N VAL A 175 8.06 -5.39 3.72
CA VAL A 175 8.58 -4.54 2.65
C VAL A 175 10.10 -4.52 2.74
N VAL A 176 10.78 -4.85 1.65
CA VAL A 176 12.21 -4.65 1.51
C VAL A 176 12.42 -3.33 0.78
N ASN A 177 12.98 -2.34 1.46
CA ASN A 177 13.33 -1.06 0.84
C ASN A 177 14.84 -1.07 0.52
N TRP A 178 15.16 -1.14 -0.76
CA TRP A 178 16.55 -1.23 -1.25
C TRP A 178 17.31 0.10 -1.12
N THR A 179 16.61 1.20 -0.99
CA THR A 179 17.19 2.56 -0.95
C THR A 179 17.02 3.25 0.39
N TYR A 180 16.47 2.56 1.40
CA TYR A 180 16.32 3.11 2.74
C TYR A 180 17.68 3.26 3.42
N GLY A 181 18.05 4.48 3.78
CA GLY A 181 19.31 4.81 4.42
C GLY A 181 20.48 4.93 3.43
N GLU A 182 21.37 3.94 3.39
CA GLU A 182 22.50 3.94 2.45
C GLU A 182 22.06 3.58 1.02
N GLU A 183 22.61 4.28 0.05
CA GLU A 183 22.33 4.05 -1.38
C GLU A 183 23.24 2.98 -2.02
N VAL A 184 24.00 2.25 -1.20
CA VAL A 184 24.93 1.20 -1.64
C VAL A 184 24.45 -0.14 -1.12
N ARG A 185 24.41 -1.13 -2.00
CA ARG A 185 23.99 -2.51 -1.66
C ARG A 185 24.94 -3.53 -2.26
N ARG A 186 24.98 -4.67 -1.61
CA ARG A 186 25.72 -5.83 -2.07
C ARG A 186 24.84 -6.69 -2.97
N LEU A 187 25.33 -7.01 -4.16
CA LEU A 187 24.70 -7.95 -5.08
C LEU A 187 25.49 -9.25 -5.10
N HIS A 188 24.78 -10.36 -5.22
CA HIS A 188 25.29 -11.70 -5.36
C HIS A 188 24.94 -12.24 -6.75
N ILE A 189 25.95 -12.62 -7.51
CA ILE A 189 25.82 -13.10 -8.89
C ILE A 189 26.34 -14.53 -8.91
N PRO A 190 25.46 -15.53 -8.85
CA PRO A 190 25.86 -16.94 -8.85
C PRO A 190 26.37 -17.37 -10.23
N PHE A 191 27.42 -18.19 -10.22
CA PHE A 191 27.99 -18.85 -11.39
C PHE A 191 28.65 -20.17 -10.98
N SER A 192 29.00 -21.02 -11.96
CA SER A 192 29.62 -22.31 -11.67
C SER A 192 30.80 -22.54 -12.61
N VAL A 193 31.82 -23.23 -12.12
CA VAL A 193 32.97 -23.67 -12.89
C VAL A 193 33.19 -25.17 -12.71
N ALA A 194 33.88 -25.79 -13.68
CA ALA A 194 34.16 -27.25 -13.65
C ALA A 194 35.01 -27.65 -12.43
N TYR A 195 34.80 -28.86 -11.94
CA TYR A 195 35.65 -29.43 -10.91
C TYR A 195 37.10 -29.50 -11.39
N GLY A 196 38.03 -29.31 -10.45
CA GLY A 196 39.47 -29.27 -10.74
C GLY A 196 39.99 -27.90 -11.21
N THR A 197 39.11 -26.90 -11.35
CA THR A 197 39.53 -25.53 -11.67
C THR A 197 40.24 -24.91 -10.46
N ASP A 198 41.34 -24.19 -10.74
CA ASP A 198 42.05 -23.41 -9.70
C ASP A 198 41.17 -22.27 -9.17
N LYS A 199 40.94 -22.30 -7.88
CA LYS A 199 40.04 -21.33 -7.21
C LYS A 199 40.60 -19.92 -7.18
N GLU A 200 41.92 -19.77 -7.09
CA GLU A 200 42.58 -18.45 -7.13
C GLU A 200 42.37 -17.80 -8.51
N LEU A 201 42.48 -18.60 -9.58
CA LEU A 201 42.23 -18.13 -10.92
C LEU A 201 40.76 -17.71 -11.13
N VAL A 202 39.83 -18.45 -10.53
CA VAL A 202 38.39 -18.08 -10.51
C VAL A 202 38.17 -16.78 -9.78
N HIS A 203 38.79 -16.59 -8.64
CA HIS A 203 38.72 -15.35 -7.86
C HIS A 203 39.23 -14.16 -8.68
N GLU A 204 40.42 -14.28 -9.30
CA GLU A 204 40.98 -13.24 -10.17
C GLU A 204 40.05 -12.88 -11.33
N ALA A 205 39.46 -13.90 -11.98
CA ALA A 205 38.52 -13.71 -13.08
C ALA A 205 37.28 -12.90 -12.63
N GLY A 206 36.69 -13.29 -11.51
CA GLY A 206 35.51 -12.62 -10.97
C GLY A 206 35.78 -11.17 -10.54
N VAL A 207 36.88 -10.92 -9.86
CA VAL A 207 37.29 -9.55 -9.50
C VAL A 207 37.56 -8.71 -10.75
N ALA A 208 38.23 -9.27 -11.76
CA ALA A 208 38.48 -8.55 -13.01
C ALA A 208 37.17 -8.21 -13.74
N ALA A 209 36.22 -9.14 -13.78
CA ALA A 209 34.88 -8.90 -14.34
C ALA A 209 34.12 -7.79 -13.60
N ALA A 210 34.22 -7.77 -12.26
CA ALA A 210 33.59 -6.73 -11.46
C ALA A 210 34.18 -5.35 -11.74
N MET A 211 35.51 -5.27 -11.83
CA MET A 211 36.24 -4.02 -12.08
C MET A 211 36.07 -3.48 -13.50
N ALA A 212 35.65 -4.30 -14.45
CA ALA A 212 35.34 -3.87 -15.81
C ALA A 212 34.07 -3.00 -15.91
N LEU A 213 33.21 -3.05 -14.89
CA LEU A 213 31.96 -2.28 -14.85
C LEU A 213 32.10 -1.00 -14.03
N PRO A 214 31.86 0.18 -14.64
CA PRO A 214 32.01 1.46 -13.94
C PRO A 214 31.00 1.69 -12.81
N GLY A 215 29.93 0.87 -12.75
CA GLY A 215 28.92 0.88 -11.69
C GLY A 215 29.34 0.14 -10.41
N THR A 216 30.48 -0.55 -10.42
CA THR A 216 31.00 -1.26 -9.24
C THR A 216 31.65 -0.26 -8.29
N ILE A 217 31.13 -0.20 -7.06
CA ILE A 217 31.66 0.64 -6.00
C ILE A 217 32.79 -0.11 -5.31
N THR A 218 33.97 0.51 -5.23
CA THR A 218 35.14 -0.03 -4.56
C THR A 218 35.64 0.95 -3.52
N SER A 219 35.74 0.49 -2.27
CA SER A 219 36.35 1.21 -1.16
C SER A 219 37.16 0.24 -0.29
N GLU A 220 37.81 0.76 0.74
CA GLU A 220 38.64 -0.07 1.64
C GLU A 220 37.84 -1.22 2.26
N ASP A 221 36.55 -0.97 2.62
CA ASP A 221 35.61 -1.93 3.24
C ASP A 221 34.66 -2.61 2.25
N ARG A 222 34.65 -2.20 0.98
CA ARG A 222 33.68 -2.63 -0.02
C ARG A 222 34.37 -3.02 -1.30
N LYS A 223 35.12 -4.12 -1.25
CA LYS A 223 35.80 -4.68 -2.44
C LYS A 223 34.94 -5.75 -3.06
N PRO A 224 34.95 -5.89 -4.41
CA PRO A 224 34.43 -7.06 -5.07
C PRO A 224 35.18 -8.30 -4.57
N ASP A 225 34.45 -9.41 -4.43
CA ASP A 225 34.99 -10.66 -3.93
C ASP A 225 34.30 -11.84 -4.63
N VAL A 226 34.90 -13.03 -4.56
CA VAL A 226 34.35 -14.25 -5.12
C VAL A 226 34.29 -15.31 -4.02
N TRP A 227 33.10 -15.79 -3.73
CA TRP A 227 32.85 -16.76 -2.69
C TRP A 227 32.52 -18.13 -3.28
N LEU A 228 33.22 -19.17 -2.85
CA LEU A 228 32.81 -20.56 -3.08
C LEU A 228 31.66 -20.87 -2.12
N VAL A 229 30.46 -21.04 -2.66
CA VAL A 229 29.24 -21.22 -1.85
C VAL A 229 28.79 -22.66 -1.73
N ASN A 230 29.10 -23.48 -2.75
CA ASN A 230 28.72 -24.89 -2.74
C ASN A 230 29.60 -25.74 -3.67
N MET A 231 29.60 -27.04 -3.43
CA MET A 231 30.11 -28.06 -4.32
C MET A 231 28.91 -28.80 -4.94
N GLY A 232 28.47 -28.32 -6.11
CA GLY A 232 27.23 -28.75 -6.74
C GLY A 232 27.38 -30.03 -7.57
N ASP A 233 26.28 -30.54 -8.09
CA ASP A 233 26.25 -31.80 -8.85
C ASP A 233 27.13 -31.79 -10.12
N ASN A 234 27.33 -30.60 -10.73
CA ASN A 234 28.04 -30.50 -12.01
C ASN A 234 29.38 -29.76 -11.88
N GLY A 235 29.66 -29.09 -10.78
CA GLY A 235 30.88 -28.30 -10.59
C GLY A 235 30.89 -27.51 -9.32
N LEU A 236 31.88 -26.65 -9.16
CA LEU A 236 32.01 -25.74 -8.04
C LEU A 236 31.11 -24.51 -8.25
N GLU A 237 30.30 -24.19 -7.26
CA GLU A 237 29.36 -23.05 -7.31
C GLU A 237 29.94 -21.88 -6.54
N PHE A 238 30.03 -20.76 -7.22
CA PHE A 238 30.56 -19.49 -6.72
C PHE A 238 29.51 -18.38 -6.78
N GLU A 239 29.73 -17.36 -5.99
CA GLU A 239 29.06 -16.07 -6.11
C GLU A 239 30.08 -14.96 -6.30
N LEU A 240 29.92 -14.17 -7.38
CA LEU A 240 30.58 -12.89 -7.48
C LEU A 240 29.82 -11.87 -6.65
N VAL A 241 30.49 -11.32 -5.64
CA VAL A 241 29.94 -10.37 -4.67
C VAL A 241 30.44 -8.98 -5.02
N VAL A 242 29.50 -8.08 -5.34
CA VAL A 242 29.80 -6.72 -5.77
C VAL A 242 28.98 -5.69 -5.01
N TRP A 243 29.53 -4.49 -4.87
CA TRP A 243 28.82 -3.37 -4.28
C TRP A 243 28.38 -2.40 -5.37
N VAL A 244 27.11 -2.03 -5.37
CA VAL A 244 26.48 -1.20 -6.41
C VAL A 244 25.67 -0.08 -5.83
N GLY A 245 25.60 1.03 -6.56
CA GLY A 245 24.83 2.21 -6.18
C GLY A 245 23.37 2.16 -6.62
N LYS A 246 22.61 3.20 -6.28
CA LYS A 246 21.18 3.36 -6.51
C LYS A 246 20.74 3.14 -7.97
N ASP A 247 21.52 3.62 -8.92
CA ASP A 247 21.19 3.50 -10.36
C ASP A 247 21.16 2.03 -10.81
N ALA A 248 22.11 1.23 -10.31
CA ALA A 248 22.18 -0.20 -10.57
C ALA A 248 21.04 -0.95 -9.87
N LEU A 249 20.67 -0.53 -8.65
CA LEU A 249 19.53 -1.08 -7.90
C LEU A 249 18.19 -0.81 -8.58
N GLY A 250 18.07 0.31 -9.30
CA GLY A 250 16.89 0.65 -10.10
C GLY A 250 16.66 -0.29 -11.29
N ARG A 251 17.69 -1.06 -11.68
CA ARG A 251 17.67 -1.97 -12.82
C ARG A 251 18.35 -3.31 -12.48
N PRO A 252 17.87 -4.05 -11.48
CA PRO A 252 18.58 -5.20 -10.93
C PRO A 252 18.85 -6.29 -11.97
N SER A 253 17.89 -6.60 -12.85
CA SER A 253 18.04 -7.60 -13.91
C SER A 253 19.11 -7.19 -14.94
N SER A 254 19.09 -5.94 -15.41
CA SER A 254 20.09 -5.42 -16.35
C SER A 254 21.48 -5.38 -15.73
N THR A 255 21.58 -4.96 -14.48
CA THR A 255 22.85 -4.93 -13.74
C THR A 255 23.44 -6.33 -13.61
N ARG A 256 22.63 -7.32 -13.18
CA ARG A 256 23.06 -8.72 -13.10
C ARG A 256 23.54 -9.26 -14.46
N THR A 257 22.80 -8.96 -15.53
CA THR A 257 23.18 -9.37 -16.89
C THR A 257 24.54 -8.81 -17.31
N GLN A 258 24.83 -7.56 -16.99
CA GLN A 258 26.12 -6.94 -17.28
C GLN A 258 27.28 -7.65 -16.56
N TYR A 259 27.13 -7.97 -15.27
CA TYR A 259 28.12 -8.72 -14.53
C TYR A 259 28.32 -10.14 -15.09
N LEU A 260 27.24 -10.85 -15.43
CA LEU A 260 27.34 -12.19 -16.05
C LEU A 260 28.05 -12.15 -17.38
N TRP A 261 27.82 -11.13 -18.20
CA TRP A 261 28.49 -10.95 -19.46
C TRP A 261 30.01 -10.81 -19.32
N TRP A 262 30.42 -9.90 -18.44
CA TRP A 262 31.86 -9.69 -18.18
C TRP A 262 32.50 -10.90 -17.47
N LEU A 263 31.76 -11.54 -16.59
CA LEU A 263 32.22 -12.74 -15.89
C LEU A 263 32.51 -13.87 -16.89
N GLU A 264 31.59 -14.16 -17.81
CA GLU A 264 31.79 -15.15 -18.88
C GLU A 264 33.03 -14.81 -19.71
N THR A 265 33.17 -13.55 -20.10
CA THR A 265 34.32 -13.08 -20.86
C THR A 265 35.66 -13.32 -20.14
N GLU A 266 35.72 -13.00 -18.83
CA GLU A 266 36.92 -13.15 -18.03
C GLU A 266 37.25 -14.63 -17.71
N LEU A 267 36.21 -15.46 -17.53
CA LEU A 267 36.37 -16.91 -17.41
C LEU A 267 36.94 -17.52 -18.68
N THR A 268 36.40 -17.17 -19.84
CA THR A 268 36.85 -17.66 -21.17
C THR A 268 38.28 -17.23 -21.47
N LYS A 269 38.67 -15.98 -21.19
CA LYS A 269 40.04 -15.49 -21.36
C LYS A 269 41.08 -16.29 -20.57
N ARG A 270 40.70 -16.86 -19.42
CA ARG A 270 41.56 -17.65 -18.53
C ARG A 270 41.42 -19.15 -18.74
N ASN A 271 40.71 -19.58 -19.79
CA ASN A 271 40.39 -20.99 -20.09
C ASN A 271 39.69 -21.72 -18.91
N ILE A 272 38.91 -21.01 -18.14
CA ILE A 272 38.08 -21.58 -17.07
C ILE A 272 36.84 -22.18 -17.72
N VAL A 273 36.61 -23.47 -17.49
CA VAL A 273 35.51 -24.21 -18.12
C VAL A 273 34.24 -24.05 -17.29
N ILE A 274 33.16 -23.61 -17.97
CA ILE A 274 31.80 -23.65 -17.41
C ILE A 274 31.29 -25.09 -17.56
N PRO A 275 30.85 -25.74 -16.47
CA PRO A 275 30.58 -27.17 -16.48
C PRO A 275 29.35 -27.52 -17.32
N PHE A 276 29.49 -28.58 -18.13
CA PHE A 276 28.33 -29.29 -18.66
C PHE A 276 27.74 -30.22 -17.59
N PRO A 277 26.49 -30.67 -17.75
CA PRO A 277 25.91 -31.66 -16.85
C PRO A 277 26.79 -32.89 -16.73
N GLN A 278 27.23 -33.24 -15.51
CA GLN A 278 28.05 -34.41 -15.22
C GLN A 278 27.17 -35.63 -14.96
N ARG A 279 27.51 -36.77 -15.57
CA ARG A 279 26.81 -38.04 -15.35
C ARG A 279 27.76 -39.21 -15.35
N ASP A 280 27.72 -40.00 -14.29
CA ASP A 280 28.40 -41.29 -14.26
C ASP A 280 27.53 -42.34 -14.95
N LEU A 281 28.05 -42.99 -16.01
CA LEU A 281 27.35 -44.03 -16.71
C LEU A 281 27.93 -45.39 -16.36
N TYR A 282 27.13 -46.23 -15.70
CA TYR A 282 27.49 -47.63 -15.40
C TYR A 282 26.90 -48.56 -16.47
N LEU A 283 27.74 -49.02 -17.40
CA LEU A 283 27.31 -49.95 -18.45
C LEU A 283 27.33 -51.39 -17.88
N LYS A 284 26.17 -52.00 -17.76
CA LYS A 284 26.02 -53.38 -17.21
C LYS A 284 26.43 -54.45 -18.22
N ASN A 285 26.62 -54.11 -19.52
CA ASN A 285 26.99 -55.07 -20.54
C ASN A 285 28.48 -54.92 -20.96
N PRO A 286 29.38 -55.82 -20.61
CA PRO A 286 30.84 -55.70 -20.87
C PRO A 286 31.23 -55.84 -22.38
N LYS A 287 30.28 -56.03 -23.30
CA LYS A 287 30.52 -56.17 -24.73
C LYS A 287 30.25 -54.90 -25.54
N LEU A 288 29.92 -53.79 -24.91
CA LEU A 288 29.78 -52.50 -25.61
C LEU A 288 31.16 -51.85 -25.77
N THR A 289 31.66 -51.82 -27.01
CA THR A 289 32.82 -51.00 -27.40
C THR A 289 32.29 -49.59 -27.69
N VAL A 290 32.72 -48.61 -26.92
CA VAL A 290 32.38 -47.20 -27.18
C VAL A 290 33.59 -46.57 -27.88
N GLU A 291 33.44 -46.22 -29.15
CA GLU A 291 34.42 -45.36 -29.84
C GLU A 291 34.09 -43.90 -29.49
N ILE A 292 35.06 -43.18 -28.91
CA ILE A 292 34.97 -41.75 -28.65
C ILE A 292 35.69 -41.06 -29.81
N GLU A 293 34.94 -40.46 -30.72
CA GLU A 293 35.51 -39.49 -31.67
C GLU A 293 35.93 -38.22 -30.87
N LYS A 294 37.19 -37.83 -31.08
CA LYS A 294 37.78 -36.64 -30.47
C LYS A 294 37.43 -35.38 -31.23
#